data_fdb1a6a595f439f317927f478e38d266
#
_entry.id   fdb1a6a595f439f317927f478e38d266
#
_cell.length_a   1.000
_cell.length_b   1.000
_cell.length_c   1.000
_cell.angle_alpha   90.00
_cell.angle_beta   90.00
_cell.angle_gamma   90.00
#
_symmetry.space_group_name_H-M   'P 1'
#
loop_
_entity.id
_entity.type
_entity.pdbx_description
1 polymer ?
#
loop_
_entity_poly.entity_id
_entity_poly.type
_entity_poly.pdbx_seq_one_letter_code
_entity_poly.pdbx_strand_id
1 'polypeptide(L)'
;MLGLCRKAGKLVPGAEMIAISKKKCLLLVCACDASDRTKATVEAFNIKTIHTDMTKQELGAALGMGNVAVVGITDAGFAAAVERKQGERIYGEI
;
A
#
# COMPACT_ATOMS: atom_id res chain seq x y z
N MET A 1 9.26 -5.53 4.72
CA MET A 1 8.40 -6.20 3.71
C MET A 1 8.17 -5.34 2.47
N LEU A 2 7.71 -4.11 2.62
CA LEU A 2 7.45 -3.24 1.47
C LEU A 2 8.71 -2.94 0.67
N GLY A 3 9.85 -2.75 1.34
CA GLY A 3 11.12 -2.55 0.66
C GLY A 3 11.51 -3.73 -0.22
N LEU A 4 11.24 -4.95 0.23
CA LEU A 4 11.48 -6.16 -0.56
C LEU A 4 10.54 -6.24 -1.76
N CYS A 5 9.27 -5.86 -1.59
CA CYS A 5 8.31 -5.79 -2.69
C CYS A 5 8.82 -4.86 -3.80
N ARG A 6 9.34 -3.71 -3.41
CA ARG A 6 9.87 -2.74 -4.36
C ARG A 6 11.08 -3.28 -5.11
N LYS A 7 12.03 -3.91 -4.38
CA LYS A 7 13.23 -4.50 -4.98
C LYS A 7 12.87 -5.61 -5.96
N ALA A 8 11.83 -6.37 -5.66
CA ALA A 8 11.38 -7.47 -6.52
C ALA A 8 10.54 -6.99 -7.70
N GLY A 9 10.24 -5.69 -7.79
CA GLY A 9 9.39 -5.15 -8.86
C GLY A 9 7.91 -5.51 -8.69
N LYS A 10 7.49 -5.81 -7.47
CA LYS A 10 6.12 -6.24 -7.17
C LYS A 10 5.29 -5.16 -6.49
N LEU A 11 5.73 -3.91 -6.58
CA LEU A 11 5.08 -2.79 -5.92
C LEU A 11 4.90 -1.62 -6.89
N VAL A 12 3.72 -1.01 -6.85
CA VAL A 12 3.39 0.16 -7.69
C VAL A 12 3.09 1.33 -6.76
N PRO A 13 3.98 2.33 -6.66
CA PRO A 13 3.75 3.48 -5.78
C PRO A 13 2.92 4.56 -6.47
N GLY A 14 1.99 5.14 -5.70
CA GLY A 14 1.19 6.28 -6.15
C GLY A 14 -0.07 5.92 -6.89
N ALA A 15 -1.11 6.73 -6.67
CA ALA A 15 -2.44 6.48 -7.24
C ALA A 15 -2.44 6.48 -8.77
N GLU A 16 -1.64 7.34 -9.39
CA GLU A 16 -1.57 7.41 -10.85
C GLU A 16 -1.01 6.14 -11.46
N MET A 17 0.06 5.61 -10.86
CA MET A 17 0.67 4.37 -11.33
C MET A 17 -0.26 3.18 -11.08
N ILE A 18 -0.98 3.19 -9.97
CA ILE A 18 -1.97 2.16 -9.67
C ILE A 18 -3.09 2.16 -10.71
N ALA A 19 -3.54 3.34 -11.12
CA ALA A 19 -4.58 3.46 -12.15
C ALA A 19 -4.16 2.80 -13.47
N ILE A 20 -2.89 2.96 -13.84
CA ILE A 20 -2.33 2.36 -15.05
C ILE A 20 -2.22 0.84 -14.91
N SER A 21 -1.83 0.36 -13.73
CA SER A 21 -1.58 -1.06 -13.44
C SER A 21 -2.72 -1.71 -12.68
N LYS A 22 -3.90 -1.14 -12.71
CA LYS A 22 -5.06 -1.52 -11.90
C LYS A 22 -5.36 -3.02 -11.94
N LYS A 23 -5.31 -3.63 -13.13
CA LYS A 23 -5.61 -5.05 -13.30
C LYS A 23 -4.60 -5.97 -12.63
N LYS A 24 -3.39 -5.48 -12.39
CA LYS A 24 -2.30 -6.26 -11.79
C LYS A 24 -2.24 -6.09 -10.28
N CYS A 25 -2.84 -5.03 -9.74
CA CYS A 25 -2.79 -4.76 -8.30
C CYS A 25 -3.76 -5.66 -7.55
N LEU A 26 -3.24 -6.41 -6.58
CA LEU A 26 -4.02 -7.33 -5.78
C LEU A 26 -4.37 -6.78 -4.41
N LEU A 27 -3.58 -5.82 -3.93
CA LEU A 27 -3.76 -5.21 -2.62
C LEU A 27 -3.24 -3.79 -2.68
N LEU A 28 -3.94 -2.87 -2.00
CA LEU A 28 -3.49 -1.50 -1.84
C LEU A 28 -3.19 -1.24 -0.37
N VAL A 29 -2.16 -0.43 -0.11
CA VAL A 29 -1.84 0.04 1.25
C VAL A 29 -1.90 1.55 1.21
N CYS A 30 -2.81 2.13 2.00
CA CYS A 30 -3.08 3.56 2.02
C CYS A 30 -2.58 4.17 3.32
N ALA A 31 -1.81 5.26 3.24
CA ALA A 31 -1.29 5.97 4.41
C ALA A 31 -2.44 6.59 5.22
N CYS A 32 -2.26 6.69 6.53
CA CYS A 32 -3.30 7.21 7.42
C CYS A 32 -3.60 8.70 7.20
N ASP A 33 -2.62 9.46 6.71
CA ASP A 33 -2.76 10.89 6.44
C ASP A 33 -2.93 11.20 4.95
N ALA A 34 -3.33 10.22 4.15
CA ALA A 34 -3.64 10.46 2.74
C ALA A 34 -4.81 11.45 2.65
N SER A 35 -4.78 12.33 1.63
CA SER A 35 -5.84 13.30 1.44
C SER A 35 -7.17 12.62 1.15
N ASP A 36 -8.27 13.31 1.42
CA ASP A 36 -9.60 12.77 1.12
C ASP A 36 -9.75 12.44 -0.35
N ARG A 37 -9.15 13.25 -1.21
CA ARG A 37 -9.15 13.01 -2.66
C ARG A 37 -8.45 11.69 -3.00
N THR A 38 -7.29 11.44 -2.38
CA THR A 38 -6.55 10.19 -2.58
C THR A 38 -7.36 9.00 -2.07
N LYS A 39 -7.97 9.13 -0.90
CA LYS A 39 -8.80 8.06 -0.32
C LYS A 39 -9.99 7.74 -1.22
N ALA A 40 -10.64 8.77 -1.77
CA ALA A 40 -11.76 8.59 -2.69
C ALA A 40 -11.31 7.88 -3.98
N THR A 41 -10.15 8.26 -4.51
CA THR A 41 -9.58 7.63 -5.69
C THR A 41 -9.28 6.15 -5.44
N VAL A 42 -8.71 5.84 -4.28
CA VAL A 42 -8.39 4.47 -3.87
C VAL A 42 -9.67 3.62 -3.78
N GLU A 43 -10.71 4.16 -3.17
CA GLU A 43 -12.00 3.47 -3.08
C GLU A 43 -12.60 3.18 -4.45
N ALA A 44 -12.43 4.12 -5.38
CA ALA A 44 -12.95 3.96 -6.75
C ALA A 44 -12.27 2.84 -7.52
N PHE A 45 -11.05 2.44 -7.13
CA PHE A 45 -10.36 1.32 -7.78
C PHE A 45 -11.00 -0.02 -7.47
N ASN A 46 -11.76 -0.10 -6.38
CA ASN A 46 -12.46 -1.33 -5.98
C ASN A 46 -11.50 -2.52 -5.79
N ILE A 47 -10.32 -2.25 -5.23
CA ILE A 47 -9.30 -3.23 -4.91
C ILE A 47 -9.19 -3.31 -3.39
N LYS A 48 -8.95 -4.50 -2.84
CA LYS A 48 -8.77 -4.67 -1.40
C LYS A 48 -7.70 -3.70 -0.89
N THR A 49 -8.05 -2.91 0.13
CA THR A 49 -7.16 -1.86 0.64
C THR A 49 -6.95 -2.00 2.14
N ILE A 50 -5.70 -1.89 2.57
CA ILE A 50 -5.34 -1.80 3.97
C ILE A 50 -5.08 -0.34 4.29
N HIS A 51 -5.77 0.19 5.29
CA HIS A 51 -5.51 1.53 5.81
C HIS A 51 -4.51 1.39 6.95
N THR A 52 -3.22 1.60 6.62
CA THR A 52 -2.16 1.48 7.60
C THR A 52 -2.14 2.70 8.52
N ASP A 53 -1.52 2.57 9.69
CA ASP A 53 -1.31 3.69 10.61
C ASP A 53 -0.04 4.49 10.28
N MET A 54 0.70 4.07 9.26
CA MET A 54 1.85 4.83 8.78
C MET A 54 1.42 6.09 8.04
N THR A 55 2.17 7.17 8.25
CA THR A 55 1.99 8.41 7.49
C THR A 55 2.58 8.26 6.09
N LYS A 56 2.30 9.23 5.22
CA LYS A 56 2.89 9.28 3.88
C LYS A 56 4.42 9.29 3.96
N GLN A 57 4.97 10.01 4.92
CA GLN A 57 6.41 10.09 5.12
C GLN A 57 6.99 8.74 5.54
N GLU A 58 6.33 8.07 6.49
CA GLU A 58 6.77 6.76 6.97
C GLU A 58 6.66 5.70 5.88
N LEU A 59 5.57 5.72 5.14
CA LEU A 59 5.37 4.77 4.04
C LEU A 59 6.43 4.97 2.96
N GLY A 60 6.70 6.22 2.59
CA GLY A 60 7.75 6.54 1.62
C GLY A 60 9.13 6.11 2.11
N ALA A 61 9.43 6.35 3.40
CA ALA A 61 10.71 5.95 3.99
C ALA A 61 10.91 4.44 3.93
N ALA A 62 9.86 3.66 4.18
CA ALA A 62 9.91 2.20 4.08
C ALA A 62 10.27 1.72 2.67
N LEU A 63 9.97 2.53 1.66
CA LEU A 63 10.24 2.23 0.26
C LEU A 63 11.52 2.86 -0.26
N GLY A 64 12.18 3.67 0.56
CA GLY A 64 13.35 4.44 0.11
C GLY A 64 12.96 5.57 -0.84
N MET A 65 11.77 6.11 -0.69
CA MET A 65 11.22 7.17 -1.54
C MET A 65 10.82 8.38 -0.68
N GLY A 66 10.38 9.44 -1.34
CA GLY A 66 9.74 10.56 -0.65
C GLY A 66 8.35 10.18 -0.16
N ASN A 67 7.49 11.16 0.14
CA ASN A 67 6.15 10.89 0.62
C ASN A 67 5.34 10.05 -0.38
N VAL A 68 4.71 9.00 0.12
CA VAL A 68 3.88 8.10 -0.69
C VAL A 68 2.56 7.88 0.04
N ALA A 69 1.46 8.26 -0.59
CA ALA A 69 0.13 8.17 0.02
C ALA A 69 -0.49 6.78 -0.11
N VAL A 70 -0.19 6.07 -1.19
CA VAL A 70 -0.76 4.75 -1.45
C VAL A 70 0.18 3.93 -2.31
N VAL A 71 0.23 2.62 -2.07
CA VAL A 71 1.00 1.69 -2.90
C VAL A 71 0.12 0.50 -3.27
N GLY A 72 0.39 -0.06 -4.45
CA GLY A 72 -0.26 -1.28 -4.91
C GLY A 72 0.72 -2.43 -4.91
N ILE A 73 0.27 -3.61 -4.54
CA ILE A 73 1.08 -4.82 -4.53
C ILE A 73 0.54 -5.75 -5.60
N THR A 74 1.43 -6.18 -6.50
CA THR A 74 1.05 -6.96 -7.69
C THR A 74 1.36 -8.46 -7.58
N ASP A 75 1.93 -8.89 -6.46
CA ASP A 75 2.27 -10.29 -6.23
C ASP A 75 1.44 -10.87 -5.09
N ALA A 76 0.82 -12.02 -5.33
CA ALA A 76 -0.06 -12.64 -4.34
C ALA A 76 0.67 -13.03 -3.05
N GLY A 77 1.90 -13.51 -3.16
CA GLY A 77 2.70 -13.89 -2.00
C GLY A 77 3.02 -12.70 -1.11
N PHE A 78 3.47 -11.60 -1.71
CA PHE A 78 3.73 -10.36 -0.97
C PHE A 78 2.45 -9.75 -0.41
N ALA A 79 1.36 -9.79 -1.17
CA ALA A 79 0.08 -9.27 -0.70
C ALA A 79 -0.38 -10.01 0.54
N ALA A 80 -0.32 -11.33 0.54
CA ALA A 80 -0.70 -12.15 1.69
C ALA A 80 0.20 -11.87 2.90
N ALA A 81 1.51 -11.72 2.68
CA ALA A 81 2.46 -11.43 3.75
C ALA A 81 2.21 -10.07 4.38
N VAL A 82 1.91 -9.06 3.56
CA VAL A 82 1.63 -7.71 4.05
C VAL A 82 0.33 -7.69 4.85
N GLU A 83 -0.72 -8.35 4.36
CA GLU A 83 -1.99 -8.47 5.09
C GLU A 83 -1.78 -9.11 6.46
N ARG A 84 -1.06 -10.21 6.50
CA ARG A 84 -0.79 -10.94 7.73
C ARG A 84 -0.04 -10.06 8.73
N LYS A 85 0.97 -9.35 8.27
CA LYS A 85 1.78 -8.49 9.12
C LYS A 85 0.95 -7.34 9.71
N GLN A 86 0.05 -6.75 8.92
CA GLN A 86 -0.84 -5.71 9.42
C GLN A 86 -1.82 -6.28 10.45
N GLY A 87 -2.33 -7.47 10.20
CA GLY A 87 -3.21 -8.16 11.15
C GLY A 87 -2.50 -8.46 12.47
N GLU A 88 -1.28 -8.98 12.42
CA GLU A 88 -0.47 -9.24 13.61
C GLU A 88 -0.24 -7.96 14.40
N ARG A 89 0.02 -6.87 13.72
CA ARG A 89 0.24 -5.59 14.36
C ARG A 89 -1.00 -5.12 15.13
N ILE A 90 -2.17 -5.27 14.51
CA ILE A 90 -3.43 -4.92 15.16
C ILE A 90 -3.63 -5.77 16.41
N TYR A 91 -3.40 -7.07 16.33
CA TYR A 91 -3.52 -7.96 17.46
C TYR A 91 -2.50 -7.66 18.55
N GLY A 92 -1.31 -7.26 18.17
CA GLY A 92 -0.25 -6.92 19.11
C GLY A 92 -0.56 -5.69 19.96
N GLU A 93 -1.44 -4.83 19.50
CA GLU A 93 -1.84 -3.62 20.20
C GLU A 93 -2.97 -3.88 21.22
N ILE A 94 -3.63 -4.99 21.11
CA ILE A 94 -4.71 -5.36 22.01
C ILE A 94 -4.17 -6.07 23.25
#